data_a93ade062349250b28886a1a095c226e
#
_entry.id   a93ade062349250b28886a1a095c226e
#
_cell.length_a   1.000
_cell.length_b   1.000
_cell.length_c   1.000
_cell.angle_alpha   90.00
_cell.angle_beta   90.00
_cell.angle_gamma   90.00
#
_symmetry.space_group_name_H-M   'P 1'
#
loop_
_entity.id
_entity.type
_entity.pdbx_description
1 polymer ?
#
loop_
_entity_poly.entity_id
_entity_poly.type
_entity_poly.pdbx_seq_one_letter_code
_entity_poly.pdbx_strand_id
1 'polypeptide(L)'
;MKPTPTPEDIVIVGAARTAQGRMLGVLASKTAVDLGAIAISTALERAGVAAETVGHVVMGQVVQAGAGQNPAKQAAVAAGVPVSTPAETVNKVCLSGLDAVISASRLLRLGDAEVVVAGGQESMTNAPHLAAGVRAGAKFGSLVLQDSLERDGLTDAVHGTAMGVETEEGNSTRGITRAEQDRVAALSHQRAEAAIAEGTFAEEIAPVEVRTRKGTVIVDTDEGVRPGTTEESLAGLRPAFAAEGTITAASASQISDGAAAVVLTTRAYAEVNGLEVLAALGAYGQTAGPDTFLHSQPAQAVAAALGKAGWEVSDLDFLEINEAFGAVVVQSLRDLD
;
A
#
# COMPACT_ATOMS: atom_id res chain seq x y z
N MET A 1 -27.10 -9.34 8.24
CA MET A 1 -27.08 -10.69 7.60
C MET A 1 -26.05 -10.64 6.48
N LYS A 2 -25.03 -11.53 6.46
CA LYS A 2 -24.04 -11.57 5.37
C LYS A 2 -24.78 -11.81 4.05
N PRO A 3 -24.45 -11.09 2.95
CA PRO A 3 -25.14 -11.23 1.68
C PRO A 3 -24.98 -12.66 1.12
N THR A 4 -26.01 -13.16 0.46
CA THR A 4 -25.92 -14.44 -0.26
C THR A 4 -25.01 -14.26 -1.47
N PRO A 5 -24.02 -15.14 -1.70
CA PRO A 5 -23.18 -15.08 -2.88
C PRO A 5 -23.98 -15.11 -4.18
N THR A 6 -23.56 -14.28 -5.15
CA THR A 6 -24.15 -14.21 -6.49
C THR A 6 -23.08 -14.45 -7.58
N PRO A 7 -23.50 -14.92 -8.77
CA PRO A 7 -22.55 -15.11 -9.89
C PRO A 7 -21.80 -13.85 -10.31
N GLU A 8 -22.39 -12.67 -10.11
CA GLU A 8 -21.86 -11.35 -10.45
C GLU A 8 -20.91 -10.78 -9.39
N ASP A 9 -20.76 -11.43 -8.22
CA ASP A 9 -19.81 -10.99 -7.22
C ASP A 9 -18.42 -10.94 -7.79
N ILE A 10 -17.70 -9.86 -7.51
CA ILE A 10 -16.28 -9.79 -7.80
C ILE A 10 -15.55 -10.51 -6.68
N VAL A 11 -14.67 -11.43 -7.07
CA VAL A 11 -13.93 -12.29 -6.14
C VAL A 11 -12.43 -12.19 -6.38
N ILE A 12 -11.67 -12.38 -5.31
CA ILE A 12 -10.22 -12.53 -5.32
C ILE A 12 -9.93 -14.03 -5.36
N VAL A 13 -9.14 -14.45 -6.33
CA VAL A 13 -8.77 -15.86 -6.55
C VAL A 13 -7.27 -16.12 -6.36
N GLY A 14 -6.47 -15.07 -6.19
CA GLY A 14 -5.06 -15.20 -5.88
C GLY A 14 -4.52 -13.91 -5.30
N ALA A 15 -3.51 -14.04 -4.45
CA ALA A 15 -2.86 -12.91 -3.80
C ALA A 15 -1.39 -13.21 -3.52
N ALA A 16 -0.54 -12.20 -3.63
CA ALA A 16 0.85 -12.26 -3.21
C ALA A 16 1.36 -10.86 -2.88
N ARG A 17 2.33 -10.77 -1.98
CA ARG A 17 3.11 -9.57 -1.73
C ARG A 17 4.61 -9.91 -1.64
N THR A 18 5.48 -8.97 -1.88
CA THR A 18 6.88 -9.11 -1.49
C THR A 18 7.03 -8.86 0.01
N ALA A 19 8.16 -9.23 0.59
CA ALA A 19 8.54 -8.67 1.88
C ALA A 19 8.65 -7.14 1.78
N GLN A 20 8.43 -6.44 2.91
CA GLN A 20 8.63 -5.00 3.03
C GLN A 20 10.11 -4.72 3.36
N GLY A 21 10.82 -4.05 2.45
CA GLY A 21 12.17 -3.57 2.67
C GLY A 21 12.19 -2.18 3.27
N ARG A 22 13.18 -1.84 4.09
CA ARG A 22 13.42 -0.48 4.55
C ARG A 22 14.12 0.35 3.48
N MET A 23 14.02 1.66 3.59
CA MET A 23 14.82 2.56 2.74
C MET A 23 16.31 2.19 2.80
N LEU A 24 16.92 2.03 1.63
CA LEU A 24 18.32 1.58 1.46
C LEU A 24 18.61 0.20 2.11
N GLY A 25 17.54 -0.59 2.35
CA GLY A 25 17.61 -1.90 2.98
C GLY A 25 17.80 -3.06 1.99
N VAL A 26 17.29 -4.22 2.35
CA VAL A 26 17.53 -5.48 1.63
C VAL A 26 16.98 -5.48 0.20
N LEU A 27 15.96 -4.68 -0.10
CA LEU A 27 15.34 -4.54 -1.43
C LEU A 27 15.89 -3.36 -2.26
N ALA A 28 16.87 -2.60 -1.76
CA ALA A 28 17.37 -1.37 -2.38
C ALA A 28 17.81 -1.51 -3.85
N SER A 29 18.21 -2.70 -4.29
CA SER A 29 18.63 -2.96 -5.67
C SER A 29 17.47 -3.29 -6.61
N LYS A 30 16.23 -3.37 -6.10
CA LYS A 30 15.03 -3.68 -6.87
C LYS A 30 14.25 -2.41 -7.18
N THR A 31 13.84 -2.26 -8.42
CA THR A 31 12.92 -1.21 -8.82
C THR A 31 11.49 -1.56 -8.40
N ALA A 32 10.59 -0.58 -8.37
CA ALA A 32 9.15 -0.83 -8.16
C ALA A 32 8.60 -1.83 -9.20
N VAL A 33 9.05 -1.73 -10.45
CA VAL A 33 8.67 -2.64 -11.54
C VAL A 33 9.13 -4.07 -11.27
N ASP A 34 10.37 -4.28 -10.78
CA ASP A 34 10.86 -5.62 -10.42
C ASP A 34 10.01 -6.26 -9.32
N LEU A 35 9.69 -5.48 -8.27
CA LEU A 35 8.86 -5.95 -7.16
C LEU A 35 7.43 -6.24 -7.60
N GLY A 36 6.85 -5.34 -8.40
CA GLY A 36 5.51 -5.52 -8.97
C GLY A 36 5.40 -6.77 -9.86
N ALA A 37 6.42 -7.03 -10.68
CA ALA A 37 6.45 -8.22 -11.52
C ALA A 37 6.45 -9.52 -10.69
N ILE A 38 7.21 -9.56 -9.60
CA ILE A 38 7.24 -10.70 -8.68
C ILE A 38 5.88 -10.91 -8.01
N ALA A 39 5.27 -9.84 -7.50
CA ALA A 39 3.95 -9.92 -6.87
C ALA A 39 2.87 -10.39 -7.87
N ILE A 40 2.86 -9.87 -9.10
CA ILE A 40 1.91 -10.25 -10.15
C ILE A 40 2.10 -11.71 -10.54
N SER A 41 3.32 -12.13 -10.87
CA SER A 41 3.59 -13.51 -11.31
C SER A 41 3.23 -14.52 -10.23
N THR A 42 3.58 -14.24 -8.96
CA THR A 42 3.25 -15.14 -7.85
C THR A 42 1.74 -15.17 -7.55
N ALA A 43 1.04 -14.02 -7.65
CA ALA A 43 -0.41 -14.01 -7.47
C ALA A 43 -1.13 -14.83 -8.56
N LEU A 44 -0.70 -14.75 -9.82
CA LEU A 44 -1.21 -15.56 -10.91
C LEU A 44 -0.92 -17.04 -10.71
N GLU A 45 0.31 -17.40 -10.32
CA GLU A 45 0.70 -18.77 -10.03
C GLU A 45 -0.17 -19.38 -8.94
N ARG A 46 -0.34 -18.67 -7.81
CA ARG A 46 -1.18 -19.11 -6.69
C ARG A 46 -2.65 -19.23 -7.05
N ALA A 47 -3.14 -18.37 -7.94
CA ALA A 47 -4.50 -18.43 -8.46
C ALA A 47 -4.71 -19.59 -9.43
N GLY A 48 -3.66 -20.21 -9.96
CA GLY A 48 -3.76 -21.15 -11.09
C GLY A 48 -4.26 -20.49 -12.39
N VAL A 49 -4.04 -19.18 -12.54
CA VAL A 49 -4.49 -18.38 -13.68
C VAL A 49 -3.34 -18.17 -14.64
N ALA A 50 -3.53 -18.55 -15.91
CA ALA A 50 -2.54 -18.33 -16.95
C ALA A 50 -2.41 -16.84 -17.28
N ALA A 51 -1.17 -16.34 -17.40
CA ALA A 51 -0.93 -14.93 -17.68
C ALA A 51 -1.59 -14.42 -18.96
N GLU A 52 -1.78 -15.29 -19.95
CA GLU A 52 -2.43 -15.02 -21.23
C GLU A 52 -3.93 -14.71 -21.09
N THR A 53 -4.57 -15.15 -20.00
CA THR A 53 -5.99 -14.89 -19.73
C THR A 53 -6.24 -13.54 -19.07
N VAL A 54 -5.20 -12.86 -18.62
CA VAL A 54 -5.32 -11.54 -18.00
C VAL A 54 -5.77 -10.50 -19.04
N GLY A 55 -6.98 -9.97 -18.85
CA GLY A 55 -7.57 -8.96 -19.72
C GLY A 55 -7.13 -7.53 -19.40
N HIS A 56 -6.72 -7.24 -18.16
CA HIS A 56 -6.26 -5.91 -17.77
C HIS A 56 -5.37 -5.96 -16.51
N VAL A 57 -4.45 -5.00 -16.37
CA VAL A 57 -3.61 -4.83 -15.16
C VAL A 57 -3.70 -3.40 -14.64
N VAL A 58 -3.99 -3.23 -13.35
CA VAL A 58 -4.04 -1.93 -12.68
C VAL A 58 -3.09 -1.93 -11.49
N MET A 59 -2.03 -1.14 -11.54
CA MET A 59 -1.07 -1.04 -10.42
C MET A 59 -0.96 0.38 -9.90
N GLY A 60 -1.04 0.51 -8.57
CA GLY A 60 -0.75 1.75 -7.87
C GLY A 60 0.77 2.00 -7.80
N GLN A 61 1.19 3.24 -8.07
CA GLN A 61 2.54 3.71 -7.79
C GLN A 61 2.52 5.22 -7.59
N VAL A 62 3.14 5.70 -6.53
CA VAL A 62 3.16 7.12 -6.17
C VAL A 62 4.36 7.82 -6.80
N VAL A 63 5.57 7.34 -6.53
CA VAL A 63 6.81 7.96 -7.01
C VAL A 63 7.17 7.37 -8.36
N GLN A 64 6.72 8.05 -9.44
CA GLN A 64 6.86 7.56 -10.81
C GLN A 64 8.00 8.23 -11.58
N ALA A 65 8.64 9.24 -11.02
CA ALA A 65 9.74 9.93 -11.68
C ALA A 65 10.88 8.97 -11.99
N GLY A 66 11.31 8.92 -13.25
CA GLY A 66 12.39 8.01 -13.70
C GLY A 66 12.01 6.54 -13.83
N ALA A 67 10.80 6.12 -13.48
CA ALA A 67 10.36 4.71 -13.57
C ALA A 67 10.05 4.24 -15.00
N GLY A 68 10.15 5.12 -15.99
CA GLY A 68 9.86 4.81 -17.38
C GLY A 68 8.37 4.96 -17.74
N GLN A 69 8.01 4.52 -18.95
CA GLN A 69 6.63 4.62 -19.43
C GLN A 69 5.76 3.56 -18.76
N ASN A 70 4.66 3.98 -18.13
CA ASN A 70 3.64 3.12 -17.56
C ASN A 70 4.22 1.94 -16.74
N PRO A 71 4.68 2.18 -15.51
CA PRO A 71 5.29 1.15 -14.67
C PRO A 71 4.43 -0.10 -14.47
N ALA A 72 3.10 0.03 -14.41
CA ALA A 72 2.18 -1.10 -14.36
C ALA A 72 2.33 -2.02 -15.59
N LYS A 73 2.45 -1.41 -16.78
CA LYS A 73 2.66 -2.18 -18.01
C LYS A 73 4.00 -2.91 -18.03
N GLN A 74 5.05 -2.24 -17.54
CA GLN A 74 6.37 -2.85 -17.43
C GLN A 74 6.34 -4.06 -16.49
N ALA A 75 5.74 -3.92 -15.31
CA ALA A 75 5.60 -5.01 -14.34
C ALA A 75 4.76 -6.17 -14.89
N ALA A 76 3.64 -5.88 -15.55
CA ALA A 76 2.79 -6.89 -16.18
C ALA A 76 3.56 -7.73 -17.22
N VAL A 77 4.28 -7.08 -18.13
CA VAL A 77 5.08 -7.78 -19.14
C VAL A 77 6.21 -8.58 -18.52
N ALA A 78 6.90 -8.02 -17.53
CA ALA A 78 7.96 -8.73 -16.79
C ALA A 78 7.43 -9.94 -16.00
N ALA A 79 6.16 -9.91 -15.59
CA ALA A 79 5.45 -11.03 -14.96
C ALA A 79 4.94 -12.09 -15.96
N GLY A 80 5.13 -11.91 -17.26
CA GLY A 80 4.68 -12.84 -18.31
C GLY A 80 3.31 -12.52 -18.91
N VAL A 81 2.64 -11.45 -18.48
CA VAL A 81 1.38 -11.02 -19.09
C VAL A 81 1.66 -10.49 -20.52
N PRO A 82 0.83 -10.87 -21.52
CA PRO A 82 1.08 -10.47 -22.91
C PRO A 82 1.21 -8.96 -23.10
N VAL A 83 2.08 -8.55 -24.00
CA VAL A 83 2.25 -7.14 -24.36
C VAL A 83 0.97 -6.51 -24.93
N SER A 84 0.05 -7.32 -25.46
CA SER A 84 -1.27 -6.89 -25.95
C SER A 84 -2.26 -6.55 -24.84
N THR A 85 -2.05 -7.04 -23.61
CA THR A 85 -2.94 -6.76 -22.47
C THR A 85 -2.84 -5.29 -22.06
N PRO A 86 -3.93 -4.53 -21.99
CA PRO A 86 -3.93 -3.18 -21.47
C PRO A 86 -3.46 -3.12 -20.01
N ALA A 87 -2.81 -2.02 -19.64
CA ALA A 87 -2.41 -1.77 -18.25
C ALA A 87 -2.39 -0.29 -17.95
N GLU A 88 -2.68 0.07 -16.69
CA GLU A 88 -2.64 1.45 -16.22
C GLU A 88 -1.96 1.56 -14.86
N THR A 89 -1.23 2.66 -14.67
CA THR A 89 -0.64 3.03 -13.39
C THR A 89 -1.49 4.12 -12.76
N VAL A 90 -2.01 3.87 -11.55
CA VAL A 90 -2.85 4.81 -10.82
C VAL A 90 -2.07 5.44 -9.66
N ASN A 91 -2.34 6.70 -9.38
CA ASN A 91 -1.78 7.41 -8.22
C ASN A 91 -2.89 8.09 -7.44
N LYS A 92 -3.05 7.67 -6.22
CA LYS A 92 -3.94 8.23 -5.20
C LYS A 92 -3.21 8.22 -3.85
N VAL A 93 -1.92 8.54 -3.89
CA VAL A 93 -1.00 8.49 -2.76
C VAL A 93 -1.05 7.10 -2.08
N CYS A 94 -1.08 7.02 -0.76
CA CYS A 94 -1.01 5.75 0.01
C CYS A 94 -2.13 4.75 -0.31
N LEU A 95 -3.26 5.20 -0.88
CA LEU A 95 -4.39 4.33 -1.24
C LEU A 95 -4.40 3.87 -2.71
N SER A 96 -3.33 4.09 -3.45
CA SER A 96 -3.25 3.73 -4.88
C SER A 96 -3.48 2.25 -5.15
N GLY A 97 -2.93 1.36 -4.32
CA GLY A 97 -3.14 -0.08 -4.44
C GLY A 97 -4.60 -0.48 -4.21
N LEU A 98 -5.25 0.07 -3.18
CA LEU A 98 -6.67 -0.19 -2.92
C LEU A 98 -7.56 0.40 -4.03
N ASP A 99 -7.23 1.58 -4.55
CA ASP A 99 -7.96 2.19 -5.67
C ASP A 99 -7.79 1.39 -6.97
N ALA A 100 -6.64 0.74 -7.17
CA ALA A 100 -6.43 -0.21 -8.25
C ALA A 100 -7.39 -1.40 -8.17
N VAL A 101 -7.60 -1.97 -6.97
CA VAL A 101 -8.59 -3.04 -6.74
C VAL A 101 -10.02 -2.55 -7.03
N ILE A 102 -10.35 -1.33 -6.60
CA ILE A 102 -11.66 -0.73 -6.91
C ILE A 102 -11.83 -0.53 -8.42
N SER A 103 -10.80 -0.07 -9.12
CA SER A 103 -10.82 0.11 -10.58
C SER A 103 -10.97 -1.21 -11.30
N ALA A 104 -10.24 -2.25 -10.89
CA ALA A 104 -10.39 -3.61 -11.41
C ALA A 104 -11.82 -4.13 -11.26
N SER A 105 -12.45 -3.89 -10.10
CA SER A 105 -13.84 -4.31 -9.88
C SER A 105 -14.83 -3.64 -10.82
N ARG A 106 -14.56 -2.40 -11.23
CA ARG A 106 -15.38 -1.68 -12.21
C ARG A 106 -15.23 -2.26 -13.61
N LEU A 107 -13.99 -2.55 -14.04
CA LEU A 107 -13.74 -3.21 -15.33
C LEU A 107 -14.46 -4.56 -15.45
N LEU A 108 -14.38 -5.38 -14.40
CA LEU A 108 -15.07 -6.68 -14.34
C LEU A 108 -16.60 -6.53 -14.39
N ARG A 109 -17.17 -5.57 -13.63
CA ARG A 109 -18.62 -5.32 -13.60
C ARG A 109 -19.16 -4.79 -14.94
N LEU A 110 -18.35 -4.06 -15.70
CA LEU A 110 -18.69 -3.56 -17.04
C LEU A 110 -18.48 -4.60 -18.13
N GLY A 111 -17.82 -5.72 -17.82
CA GLY A 111 -17.49 -6.76 -18.82
C GLY A 111 -16.34 -6.37 -19.75
N ASP A 112 -15.53 -5.38 -19.39
CA ASP A 112 -14.37 -4.96 -20.16
C ASP A 112 -13.22 -5.98 -20.08
N ALA A 113 -13.22 -6.82 -19.05
CA ALA A 113 -12.27 -7.92 -18.86
C ALA A 113 -12.92 -9.04 -18.03
N GLU A 114 -12.44 -10.28 -18.18
CA GLU A 114 -12.88 -11.44 -17.37
C GLU A 114 -11.95 -11.69 -16.18
N VAL A 115 -10.66 -11.40 -16.35
CA VAL A 115 -9.63 -11.49 -15.30
C VAL A 115 -8.84 -10.19 -15.25
N VAL A 116 -8.72 -9.61 -14.09
CA VAL A 116 -7.92 -8.38 -13.85
C VAL A 116 -6.94 -8.61 -12.73
N VAL A 117 -5.68 -8.21 -12.95
CA VAL A 117 -4.70 -8.11 -11.87
C VAL A 117 -4.68 -6.68 -11.35
N ALA A 118 -4.78 -6.53 -10.03
CA ALA A 118 -4.70 -5.22 -9.39
C ALA A 118 -3.75 -5.26 -8.18
N GLY A 119 -3.12 -4.13 -7.89
CA GLY A 119 -2.21 -4.07 -6.75
C GLY A 119 -1.48 -2.74 -6.64
N GLY A 120 -0.32 -2.78 -6.02
CA GLY A 120 0.58 -1.63 -5.89
C GLY A 120 2.04 -2.07 -5.86
N GLN A 121 2.91 -1.17 -6.29
CA GLN A 121 4.34 -1.37 -6.32
C GLN A 121 5.04 -0.06 -6.01
N GLU A 122 6.07 -0.08 -5.17
CA GLU A 122 6.81 1.12 -4.83
C GLU A 122 8.26 0.77 -4.50
N SER A 123 9.20 1.61 -4.90
CA SER A 123 10.55 1.63 -4.39
C SER A 123 10.90 3.06 -4.01
N MET A 124 10.66 3.39 -2.75
CA MET A 124 10.97 4.71 -2.21
C MET A 124 12.48 4.93 -2.16
N THR A 125 13.27 3.85 -2.02
CA THR A 125 14.73 3.88 -2.12
C THR A 125 15.23 4.40 -3.47
N ASN A 126 14.55 4.05 -4.56
CA ASN A 126 14.98 4.40 -5.91
C ASN A 126 14.31 5.67 -6.45
N ALA A 127 13.61 6.42 -5.60
CA ALA A 127 13.08 7.74 -5.93
C ALA A 127 14.21 8.71 -6.31
N PRO A 128 14.19 9.30 -7.53
CA PRO A 128 15.28 10.15 -7.98
C PRO A 128 15.20 11.56 -7.41
N HIS A 129 16.34 12.25 -7.39
CA HIS A 129 16.38 13.69 -7.21
C HIS A 129 16.16 14.40 -8.54
N LEU A 130 15.33 15.43 -8.55
CA LEU A 130 14.87 16.15 -9.75
C LEU A 130 15.56 17.50 -9.87
N ALA A 131 16.04 17.79 -11.06
CA ALA A 131 16.57 19.11 -11.43
C ALA A 131 15.50 19.89 -12.22
N ALA A 132 14.55 20.50 -11.52
CA ALA A 132 13.49 21.28 -12.15
C ALA A 132 14.04 22.52 -12.86
N GLY A 133 13.44 22.89 -14.00
CA GLY A 133 13.81 24.08 -14.76
C GLY A 133 15.08 23.98 -15.61
N VAL A 134 15.87 22.93 -15.50
CA VAL A 134 17.15 22.75 -16.23
C VAL A 134 16.98 22.65 -17.74
N ARG A 135 15.81 22.22 -18.22
CA ARG A 135 15.53 22.14 -19.67
C ARG A 135 15.66 23.49 -20.37
N ALA A 136 15.37 24.60 -19.66
CA ALA A 136 15.56 25.93 -20.17
C ALA A 136 17.01 26.45 -20.04
N GLY A 137 17.91 25.72 -19.42
CA GLY A 137 19.29 26.05 -19.09
C GLY A 137 19.42 26.79 -17.75
N ALA A 138 20.54 26.57 -17.08
CA ALA A 138 20.93 27.26 -15.84
C ALA A 138 21.94 28.36 -16.21
N LYS A 139 21.51 29.61 -16.30
CA LYS A 139 22.36 30.72 -16.76
C LYS A 139 23.30 31.27 -15.67
N PHE A 140 22.85 31.29 -14.42
CA PHE A 140 23.57 31.86 -13.28
C PHE A 140 23.02 31.31 -11.96
N GLY A 141 23.89 31.07 -10.98
CA GLY A 141 23.53 30.58 -9.66
C GLY A 141 23.61 29.05 -9.54
N SER A 142 23.31 28.57 -8.34
CA SER A 142 23.33 27.14 -8.00
C SER A 142 22.15 26.39 -8.56
N LEU A 143 22.35 25.12 -8.90
CA LEU A 143 21.27 24.20 -9.21
C LEU A 143 20.85 23.48 -7.92
N VAL A 144 19.54 23.53 -7.60
CA VAL A 144 18.95 22.78 -6.49
C VAL A 144 18.33 21.51 -7.03
N LEU A 145 18.68 20.37 -6.43
CA LEU A 145 18.03 19.08 -6.67
C LEU A 145 16.92 18.90 -5.64
N GLN A 146 15.74 18.54 -6.11
CA GLN A 146 14.57 18.26 -5.25
C GLN A 146 14.42 16.75 -5.12
N ASP A 147 14.25 16.27 -3.90
CA ASP A 147 13.91 14.86 -3.66
C ASP A 147 12.47 14.59 -4.12
N SER A 148 12.29 13.69 -5.09
CA SER A 148 10.96 13.34 -5.58
C SER A 148 10.14 12.55 -4.54
N LEU A 149 10.78 11.82 -3.64
CA LEU A 149 10.12 11.14 -2.55
C LEU A 149 9.45 12.13 -1.59
N GLU A 150 10.21 13.14 -1.15
CA GLU A 150 9.70 14.19 -0.28
C GLU A 150 8.58 14.97 -0.99
N ARG A 151 8.85 15.43 -2.21
CA ARG A 151 7.98 16.35 -2.95
C ARG A 151 6.66 15.69 -3.38
N ASP A 152 6.73 14.50 -3.98
CA ASP A 152 5.59 13.86 -4.66
C ASP A 152 4.86 12.86 -3.74
N GLY A 153 5.53 12.37 -2.68
CA GLY A 153 4.99 11.33 -1.81
C GLY A 153 4.71 11.77 -0.36
N LEU A 154 5.48 12.71 0.21
CA LEU A 154 5.47 12.98 1.65
C LEU A 154 5.15 14.43 2.04
N THR A 155 4.94 15.31 1.04
CA THR A 155 4.56 16.71 1.26
C THR A 155 3.16 16.95 0.76
N ASP A 156 2.29 17.52 1.60
CA ASP A 156 0.97 17.98 1.17
C ASP A 156 1.11 19.08 0.12
N ALA A 157 0.46 18.90 -1.02
CA ALA A 157 0.55 19.82 -2.14
C ALA A 157 -0.27 21.11 -1.97
N VAL A 158 -1.23 21.11 -1.03
CA VAL A 158 -2.11 22.27 -0.77
C VAL A 158 -1.36 23.31 0.06
N HIS A 159 -0.74 22.89 1.15
CA HIS A 159 -0.04 23.77 2.08
C HIS A 159 1.49 23.77 1.89
N GLY A 160 2.04 22.80 1.14
CA GLY A 160 3.49 22.63 0.98
C GLY A 160 4.18 22.17 2.25
N THR A 161 3.45 21.46 3.13
CA THR A 161 3.90 21.04 4.46
C THR A 161 4.10 19.54 4.48
N ALA A 162 5.15 19.06 5.17
CA ALA A 162 5.36 17.63 5.34
C ALA A 162 4.18 16.99 6.09
N MET A 163 3.69 15.84 5.60
CA MET A 163 2.52 15.15 6.16
C MET A 163 2.65 14.89 7.68
N GLY A 164 3.86 14.59 8.16
CA GLY A 164 4.10 14.41 9.59
C GLY A 164 3.92 15.69 10.42
N VAL A 165 4.25 16.86 9.87
CA VAL A 165 4.03 18.17 10.52
C VAL A 165 2.53 18.48 10.60
N GLU A 166 1.79 18.27 9.53
CA GLU A 166 0.33 18.43 9.54
C GLU A 166 -0.37 17.46 10.49
N THR A 167 0.09 16.21 10.53
CA THR A 167 -0.44 15.22 11.47
C THR A 167 -0.18 15.63 12.93
N GLU A 168 0.99 16.22 13.22
CA GLU A 168 1.31 16.74 14.56
C GLU A 168 0.37 17.88 14.96
N GLU A 169 0.08 18.79 14.04
CA GLU A 169 -0.91 19.87 14.26
C GLU A 169 -2.30 19.27 14.54
N GLY A 170 -2.70 18.28 13.73
CA GLY A 170 -3.96 17.57 13.93
C GLY A 170 -4.04 16.81 15.24
N ASN A 171 -2.94 16.28 15.77
CA ASN A 171 -2.88 15.64 17.10
C ASN A 171 -3.21 16.62 18.21
N SER A 172 -2.65 17.82 18.15
CA SER A 172 -2.90 18.87 19.14
C SER A 172 -4.37 19.24 19.23
N THR A 173 -5.04 19.41 18.09
CA THR A 173 -6.46 19.78 18.04
C THR A 173 -7.41 18.66 18.49
N ARG A 174 -6.98 17.39 18.33
CA ARG A 174 -7.76 16.20 18.68
C ARG A 174 -7.41 15.59 20.05
N GLY A 175 -6.41 16.17 20.72
CA GLY A 175 -5.94 15.67 22.02
C GLY A 175 -5.39 14.24 21.91
N ILE A 176 -4.72 13.91 20.82
CA ILE A 176 -4.05 12.62 20.64
C ILE A 176 -2.70 12.69 21.32
N THR A 177 -2.47 11.80 22.28
CA THR A 177 -1.27 11.78 23.10
C THR A 177 -0.16 10.93 22.47
N ARG A 178 1.06 11.17 22.92
CA ARG A 178 2.22 10.34 22.61
C ARG A 178 2.00 8.89 23.05
N ALA A 179 1.46 8.66 24.25
CA ALA A 179 1.27 7.32 24.80
C ALA A 179 0.27 6.48 23.97
N GLU A 180 -0.80 7.08 23.46
CA GLU A 180 -1.74 6.38 22.58
C GLU A 180 -1.07 5.92 21.28
N GLN A 181 -0.23 6.76 20.70
CA GLN A 181 0.51 6.43 19.48
C GLN A 181 1.58 5.36 19.72
N ASP A 182 2.33 5.45 20.83
CA ASP A 182 3.33 4.44 21.20
C ASP A 182 2.67 3.06 21.46
N ARG A 183 1.45 3.04 22.02
CA ARG A 183 0.67 1.80 22.18
C ARG A 183 0.32 1.16 20.84
N VAL A 184 -0.14 1.96 19.87
CA VAL A 184 -0.43 1.45 18.52
C VAL A 184 0.84 0.89 17.89
N ALA A 185 1.95 1.62 17.95
CA ALA A 185 3.23 1.20 17.39
C ALA A 185 3.77 -0.09 18.04
N ALA A 186 3.71 -0.19 19.38
CA ALA A 186 4.13 -1.39 20.09
C ALA A 186 3.28 -2.60 19.70
N LEU A 187 1.95 -2.45 19.67
CA LEU A 187 1.03 -3.50 19.28
C LEU A 187 1.24 -3.97 17.83
N SER A 188 1.48 -3.03 16.90
CA SER A 188 1.79 -3.34 15.51
C SER A 188 3.03 -4.22 15.39
N HIS A 189 4.14 -3.85 16.04
CA HIS A 189 5.35 -4.67 16.06
C HIS A 189 5.15 -6.04 16.70
N GLN A 190 4.44 -6.12 17.83
CA GLN A 190 4.17 -7.37 18.53
C GLN A 190 3.32 -8.33 17.69
N ARG A 191 2.29 -7.82 17.02
CA ARG A 191 1.45 -8.62 16.10
C ARG A 191 2.25 -9.13 14.91
N ALA A 192 3.06 -8.28 14.30
CA ALA A 192 3.92 -8.67 13.18
C ALA A 192 4.99 -9.69 13.60
N GLU A 193 5.60 -9.52 14.78
CA GLU A 193 6.56 -10.47 15.35
C GLU A 193 5.90 -11.85 15.57
N ALA A 194 4.70 -11.88 16.15
CA ALA A 194 3.94 -13.12 16.34
C ALA A 194 3.61 -13.79 15.00
N ALA A 195 3.08 -13.04 14.02
CA ALA A 195 2.75 -13.56 12.71
C ALA A 195 3.97 -14.14 11.95
N ILE A 196 5.14 -13.50 12.09
CA ILE A 196 6.40 -14.02 11.55
C ILE A 196 6.79 -15.34 12.25
N ALA A 197 6.73 -15.36 13.58
CA ALA A 197 7.09 -16.56 14.37
C ALA A 197 6.15 -17.75 14.12
N GLU A 198 4.88 -17.49 13.87
CA GLU A 198 3.85 -18.50 13.54
C GLU A 198 3.90 -18.92 12.06
N GLY A 199 4.65 -18.22 11.22
CA GLY A 199 4.75 -18.48 9.78
C GLY A 199 3.55 -17.99 8.96
N THR A 200 2.64 -17.20 9.53
CA THR A 200 1.44 -16.66 8.86
C THR A 200 1.82 -15.86 7.61
N PHE A 201 2.84 -15.02 7.68
CA PHE A 201 3.28 -14.22 6.54
C PHE A 201 3.98 -15.02 5.44
N ALA A 202 4.45 -16.25 5.73
CA ALA A 202 5.06 -17.10 4.70
C ALA A 202 4.08 -17.50 3.59
N GLU A 203 2.79 -17.55 3.89
CA GLU A 203 1.74 -17.82 2.90
C GLU A 203 1.49 -16.63 1.96
N GLU A 204 1.77 -15.42 2.42
CA GLU A 204 1.54 -14.19 1.65
C GLU A 204 2.77 -13.77 0.85
N ILE A 205 3.96 -13.90 1.46
CA ILE A 205 5.20 -13.37 0.90
C ILE A 205 5.67 -14.21 -0.30
N ALA A 206 5.92 -13.51 -1.41
CA ALA A 206 6.66 -14.02 -2.55
C ALA A 206 8.16 -13.77 -2.30
N PRO A 207 9.02 -14.78 -2.27
CA PRO A 207 10.45 -14.61 -2.06
C PRO A 207 11.10 -13.78 -3.16
N VAL A 208 11.94 -12.81 -2.78
CA VAL A 208 12.66 -11.94 -3.72
C VAL A 208 14.14 -12.31 -3.74
N GLU A 209 14.63 -12.73 -4.89
CA GLU A 209 16.08 -12.95 -5.08
C GLU A 209 16.82 -11.62 -5.24
N VAL A 210 17.78 -11.37 -4.36
CA VAL A 210 18.66 -10.19 -4.40
C VAL A 210 20.09 -10.62 -4.61
N ARG A 211 20.70 -10.14 -5.69
CA ARG A 211 22.13 -10.37 -5.96
C ARG A 211 22.97 -9.41 -5.13
N THR A 212 23.88 -9.96 -4.35
CA THR A 212 24.86 -9.20 -3.55
C THR A 212 26.29 -9.54 -3.99
N ARG A 213 27.26 -8.80 -3.49
CA ARG A 213 28.68 -9.13 -3.73
C ARG A 213 29.10 -10.49 -3.16
N LYS A 214 28.34 -11.04 -2.20
CA LYS A 214 28.60 -12.32 -1.53
C LYS A 214 27.78 -13.48 -2.09
N GLY A 215 26.96 -13.25 -3.10
CA GLY A 215 26.05 -14.23 -3.68
C GLY A 215 24.59 -13.76 -3.70
N THR A 216 23.70 -14.66 -4.04
CA THR A 216 22.25 -14.41 -4.01
C THR A 216 21.71 -14.60 -2.60
N VAL A 217 20.87 -13.67 -2.16
CA VAL A 217 20.12 -13.74 -0.90
C VAL A 217 18.62 -13.81 -1.25
N ILE A 218 17.89 -14.66 -0.56
CA ILE A 218 16.43 -14.70 -0.64
C ILE A 218 15.88 -13.79 0.45
N VAL A 219 15.04 -12.85 0.06
CA VAL A 219 14.32 -11.94 0.96
C VAL A 219 12.87 -12.40 1.04
N ASP A 220 12.48 -12.96 2.16
CA ASP A 220 11.19 -13.59 2.45
C ASP A 220 10.59 -13.16 3.81
N THR A 221 11.19 -12.14 4.43
CA THR A 221 10.77 -11.64 5.75
C THR A 221 10.78 -10.12 5.75
N ASP A 222 9.77 -9.52 6.37
CA ASP A 222 9.63 -8.06 6.49
C ASP A 222 10.77 -7.48 7.33
N GLU A 223 11.54 -6.54 6.75
CA GLU A 223 12.74 -5.98 7.36
C GLU A 223 12.44 -4.97 8.48
N GLY A 224 11.24 -4.37 8.45
CA GLY A 224 10.87 -3.27 9.35
C GLY A 224 10.48 -3.68 10.76
N VAL A 225 10.13 -4.94 10.98
CA VAL A 225 9.66 -5.43 12.28
C VAL A 225 10.81 -5.41 13.29
N ARG A 226 10.55 -4.88 14.49
CA ARG A 226 11.52 -4.81 15.58
C ARG A 226 11.04 -5.68 16.75
N PRO A 227 11.59 -6.89 16.90
CA PRO A 227 11.21 -7.81 17.96
C PRO A 227 11.38 -7.22 19.35
N GLY A 228 10.48 -7.57 20.26
CA GLY A 228 10.53 -7.10 21.65
C GLY A 228 10.17 -5.63 21.84
N THR A 229 9.54 -4.97 20.88
CA THR A 229 9.08 -3.57 21.04
C THR A 229 7.95 -3.49 22.07
N THR A 230 8.09 -2.58 23.05
CA THR A 230 7.09 -2.27 24.08
C THR A 230 6.87 -0.76 24.18
N GLU A 231 5.77 -0.32 24.79
CA GLU A 231 5.48 1.09 25.04
C GLU A 231 6.64 1.76 25.82
N GLU A 232 7.19 1.06 26.81
CA GLU A 232 8.32 1.56 27.63
C GLU A 232 9.58 1.76 26.77
N SER A 233 9.85 0.85 25.82
CA SER A 233 11.01 0.97 24.93
C SER A 233 10.89 2.15 23.97
N LEU A 234 9.66 2.55 23.64
CA LEU A 234 9.36 3.67 22.75
C LEU A 234 9.35 5.02 23.46
N ALA A 235 9.04 5.06 24.75
CA ALA A 235 8.86 6.30 25.53
C ALA A 235 10.07 7.25 25.48
N GLY A 236 11.31 6.71 25.35
CA GLY A 236 12.55 7.48 25.25
C GLY A 236 12.85 8.08 23.87
N LEU A 237 12.05 7.79 22.83
CA LEU A 237 12.30 8.30 21.49
C LEU A 237 11.97 9.79 21.39
N ARG A 238 12.81 10.53 20.63
CA ARG A 238 12.57 11.95 20.39
C ARG A 238 11.47 12.16 19.36
N PRO A 239 10.68 13.26 19.49
CA PRO A 239 9.75 13.67 18.44
C PRO A 239 10.46 13.84 17.08
N ALA A 240 9.76 13.50 15.99
CA ALA A 240 10.33 13.49 14.65
C ALA A 240 10.00 14.75 13.83
N PHE A 241 8.84 15.39 14.08
CA PHE A 241 8.32 16.45 13.20
C PHE A 241 8.18 17.82 13.88
N ALA A 242 8.17 17.87 15.21
CA ALA A 242 8.15 19.10 15.99
C ALA A 242 8.93 18.92 17.29
N ALA A 243 9.56 19.96 17.82
CA ALA A 243 10.39 19.87 19.03
C ALA A 243 9.63 19.32 20.25
N GLU A 244 8.39 19.80 20.44
CA GLU A 244 7.46 19.35 21.49
C GLU A 244 6.35 18.45 20.91
N GLY A 245 6.66 17.73 19.84
CA GLY A 245 5.70 16.88 19.16
C GLY A 245 5.44 15.54 19.84
N THR A 246 4.47 14.84 19.35
CA THR A 246 4.02 13.53 19.87
C THR A 246 4.37 12.36 18.95
N ILE A 247 4.62 12.63 17.67
CA ILE A 247 4.97 11.61 16.68
C ILE A 247 6.47 11.32 16.73
N THR A 248 6.83 10.04 16.73
CA THR A 248 8.23 9.58 16.68
C THR A 248 8.48 8.73 15.45
N ALA A 249 9.74 8.35 15.24
CA ALA A 249 10.10 7.39 14.21
C ALA A 249 9.45 6.01 14.40
N ALA A 250 8.93 5.68 15.58
CA ALA A 250 8.23 4.43 15.84
C ALA A 250 6.72 4.53 15.55
N SER A 251 6.11 5.70 15.72
CA SER A 251 4.68 5.92 15.48
C SER A 251 4.39 6.55 14.12
N ALA A 252 5.41 6.74 13.29
CA ALA A 252 5.31 7.08 11.86
C ALA A 252 5.60 5.85 11.01
N SER A 253 4.88 5.69 9.91
CA SER A 253 5.18 4.65 8.92
C SER A 253 6.60 4.81 8.38
N GLN A 254 7.31 3.70 8.22
CA GLN A 254 8.65 3.73 7.66
C GLN A 254 8.62 3.99 6.15
N ILE A 255 9.70 4.55 5.62
CA ILE A 255 9.95 4.64 4.18
C ILE A 255 10.35 3.23 3.71
N SER A 256 9.62 2.67 2.74
CA SER A 256 9.69 1.24 2.41
C SER A 256 9.71 0.99 0.91
N ASP A 257 10.23 -0.21 0.57
CA ASP A 257 10.18 -0.79 -0.76
C ASP A 257 9.31 -2.06 -0.69
N GLY A 258 8.41 -2.27 -1.64
CA GLY A 258 7.55 -3.45 -1.68
C GLY A 258 6.52 -3.43 -2.79
N ALA A 259 5.83 -4.55 -2.97
CA ALA A 259 4.71 -4.68 -3.89
C ALA A 259 3.72 -5.73 -3.40
N ALA A 260 2.46 -5.58 -3.82
CA ALA A 260 1.41 -6.57 -3.62
C ALA A 260 0.51 -6.62 -4.85
N ALA A 261 -0.03 -7.79 -5.15
CA ALA A 261 -0.99 -7.98 -6.23
C ALA A 261 -2.08 -8.99 -5.84
N VAL A 262 -3.27 -8.76 -6.37
CA VAL A 262 -4.40 -9.68 -6.29
C VAL A 262 -4.94 -9.96 -7.69
N VAL A 263 -5.45 -11.17 -7.89
CA VAL A 263 -6.13 -11.59 -9.12
C VAL A 263 -7.63 -11.56 -8.86
N LEU A 264 -8.36 -10.79 -9.65
CA LEU A 264 -9.80 -10.61 -9.52
C LEU A 264 -10.53 -11.14 -10.76
N THR A 265 -11.71 -11.69 -10.51
CA THR A 265 -12.64 -12.12 -11.54
C THR A 265 -14.08 -12.11 -11.03
N THR A 266 -15.06 -12.50 -11.83
CA THR A 266 -16.43 -12.76 -11.34
C THR A 266 -16.50 -14.13 -10.68
N ARG A 267 -17.42 -14.32 -9.73
CA ARG A 267 -17.68 -15.63 -9.13
C ARG A 267 -18.04 -16.67 -10.18
N ALA A 268 -18.88 -16.30 -11.14
CA ALA A 268 -19.25 -17.19 -12.24
C ALA A 268 -18.03 -17.68 -13.03
N TYR A 269 -17.10 -16.78 -13.35
CA TYR A 269 -15.86 -17.19 -14.04
C TYR A 269 -15.00 -18.10 -13.17
N ALA A 270 -14.85 -17.80 -11.89
CA ALA A 270 -14.08 -18.61 -10.95
C ALA A 270 -14.65 -20.05 -10.87
N GLU A 271 -15.97 -20.18 -10.72
CA GLU A 271 -16.65 -21.47 -10.64
C GLU A 271 -16.50 -22.30 -11.93
N VAL A 272 -16.69 -21.68 -13.10
CA VAL A 272 -16.54 -22.37 -14.42
C VAL A 272 -15.11 -22.86 -14.62
N ASN A 273 -14.12 -22.09 -14.16
CA ASN A 273 -12.69 -22.43 -14.34
C ASN A 273 -12.09 -23.19 -13.14
N GLY A 274 -12.89 -23.51 -12.11
CA GLY A 274 -12.43 -24.27 -10.94
C GLY A 274 -11.40 -23.53 -10.07
N LEU A 275 -11.48 -22.19 -10.06
CA LEU A 275 -10.58 -21.35 -9.25
C LEU A 275 -11.07 -21.28 -7.80
N GLU A 276 -10.15 -21.32 -6.87
CA GLU A 276 -10.45 -21.13 -5.46
C GLU A 276 -10.80 -19.66 -5.18
N VAL A 277 -11.90 -19.41 -4.47
CA VAL A 277 -12.31 -18.07 -4.06
C VAL A 277 -11.78 -17.77 -2.67
N LEU A 278 -10.81 -16.87 -2.58
CA LEU A 278 -10.22 -16.45 -1.31
C LEU A 278 -11.14 -15.47 -0.56
N ALA A 279 -11.72 -14.52 -1.27
CA ALA A 279 -12.63 -13.53 -0.71
C ALA A 279 -13.55 -12.95 -1.78
N ALA A 280 -14.69 -12.38 -1.36
CA ALA A 280 -15.54 -11.56 -2.20
C ALA A 280 -15.32 -10.08 -1.91
N LEU A 281 -15.29 -9.24 -2.95
CA LEU A 281 -15.17 -7.80 -2.81
C LEU A 281 -16.54 -7.19 -2.50
N GLY A 282 -16.68 -6.61 -1.30
CA GLY A 282 -17.88 -5.92 -0.86
C GLY A 282 -18.00 -4.48 -1.39
N ALA A 283 -18.81 -3.70 -0.70
CA ALA A 283 -18.93 -2.27 -0.96
C ALA A 283 -17.64 -1.55 -0.63
N TYR A 284 -17.36 -0.46 -1.34
CA TYR A 284 -16.23 0.40 -1.05
C TYR A 284 -16.67 1.84 -0.80
N GLY A 285 -15.97 2.53 0.11
CA GLY A 285 -16.13 3.93 0.42
C GLY A 285 -14.95 4.75 -0.08
N GLN A 286 -15.22 6.00 -0.46
CA GLN A 286 -14.19 6.99 -0.76
C GLN A 286 -14.58 8.30 -0.12
N THR A 287 -13.62 8.98 0.46
CA THR A 287 -13.79 10.29 1.10
C THR A 287 -12.61 11.19 0.81
N ALA A 288 -12.80 12.48 0.96
CA ALA A 288 -11.75 13.48 0.97
C ALA A 288 -12.26 14.73 1.72
N GLY A 289 -11.36 15.43 2.40
CA GLY A 289 -11.69 16.63 3.14
C GLY A 289 -12.46 16.36 4.45
N PRO A 290 -12.99 17.44 5.08
CA PRO A 290 -13.05 18.84 4.61
C PRO A 290 -11.72 19.60 4.71
N ASP A 291 -10.72 19.03 5.36
CA ASP A 291 -9.39 19.56 5.58
C ASP A 291 -8.31 18.60 5.02
N THR A 292 -7.03 18.92 5.24
CA THR A 292 -5.89 18.07 4.80
C THR A 292 -5.47 17.04 5.83
N PHE A 293 -6.10 17.01 7.01
CA PHE A 293 -5.75 16.05 8.05
C PHE A 293 -6.16 14.61 7.73
N LEU A 294 -5.27 13.67 7.99
CA LEU A 294 -5.47 12.25 7.70
C LEU A 294 -6.33 11.51 8.72
N HIS A 295 -6.43 12.03 9.94
CA HIS A 295 -6.89 11.34 11.15
C HIS A 295 -8.22 10.59 11.00
N SER A 296 -9.24 11.26 10.47
CA SER A 296 -10.60 10.71 10.34
C SER A 296 -10.90 10.11 8.97
N GLN A 297 -9.96 10.18 8.02
CA GLN A 297 -10.23 9.75 6.65
C GLN A 297 -10.54 8.25 6.54
N PRO A 298 -9.81 7.33 7.24
CA PRO A 298 -10.16 5.91 7.18
C PRO A 298 -11.55 5.63 7.75
N ALA A 299 -11.91 6.20 8.91
CA ALA A 299 -13.22 6.03 9.52
C ALA A 299 -14.35 6.52 8.61
N GLN A 300 -14.19 7.70 7.97
CA GLN A 300 -15.17 8.22 7.02
C GLN A 300 -15.32 7.32 5.79
N ALA A 301 -14.23 6.75 5.27
CA ALA A 301 -14.29 5.81 4.17
C ALA A 301 -14.98 4.49 4.55
N VAL A 302 -14.71 3.98 5.77
CA VAL A 302 -15.43 2.83 6.34
C VAL A 302 -16.92 3.12 6.45
N ALA A 303 -17.30 4.24 7.05
CA ALA A 303 -18.71 4.65 7.17
C ALA A 303 -19.40 4.75 5.81
N ALA A 304 -18.72 5.30 4.79
CA ALA A 304 -19.24 5.36 3.43
C ALA A 304 -19.42 3.98 2.78
N ALA A 305 -18.52 3.03 3.06
CA ALA A 305 -18.63 1.64 2.59
C ALA A 305 -19.78 0.91 3.29
N LEU A 306 -19.87 1.02 4.62
CA LEU A 306 -20.94 0.42 5.43
C LEU A 306 -22.31 0.95 5.04
N GLY A 307 -22.45 2.27 4.82
CA GLY A 307 -23.70 2.86 4.35
C GLY A 307 -24.18 2.30 3.01
N LYS A 308 -23.25 1.99 2.07
CA LYS A 308 -23.61 1.32 0.82
C LYS A 308 -23.97 -0.15 1.00
N ALA A 309 -23.32 -0.83 1.95
CA ALA A 309 -23.60 -2.22 2.26
C ALA A 309 -24.88 -2.41 3.09
N GLY A 310 -25.39 -1.35 3.72
CA GLY A 310 -26.47 -1.43 4.71
C GLY A 310 -26.01 -2.12 6.00
N TRP A 311 -24.73 -1.95 6.37
CA TRP A 311 -24.09 -2.53 7.54
C TRP A 311 -23.76 -1.47 8.58
N GLU A 312 -23.53 -1.91 9.80
CA GLU A 312 -23.01 -1.12 10.91
C GLU A 312 -21.58 -1.58 11.28
N VAL A 313 -20.85 -0.80 12.07
CA VAL A 313 -19.50 -1.16 12.52
C VAL A 313 -19.49 -2.51 13.25
N SER A 314 -20.53 -2.80 14.02
CA SER A 314 -20.72 -4.07 14.74
C SER A 314 -20.89 -5.31 13.84
N ASP A 315 -21.13 -5.13 12.54
CA ASP A 315 -21.17 -6.23 11.56
C ASP A 315 -19.77 -6.63 11.06
N LEU A 316 -18.73 -5.86 11.41
CA LEU A 316 -17.35 -6.14 11.03
C LEU A 316 -16.69 -7.09 12.03
N ASP A 317 -16.01 -8.11 11.53
CA ASP A 317 -15.22 -9.02 12.36
C ASP A 317 -13.86 -8.40 12.73
N PHE A 318 -13.26 -7.58 11.83
CA PHE A 318 -12.01 -6.84 12.06
C PHE A 318 -11.88 -5.65 11.09
N LEU A 319 -10.99 -4.74 11.42
CA LEU A 319 -10.61 -3.59 10.60
C LEU A 319 -9.09 -3.60 10.40
N GLU A 320 -8.68 -3.43 9.14
CA GLU A 320 -7.29 -3.19 8.78
C GLU A 320 -7.15 -1.74 8.30
N ILE A 321 -6.36 -0.95 9.01
CA ILE A 321 -6.15 0.48 8.74
C ILE A 321 -4.67 0.70 8.45
N ASN A 322 -4.36 1.36 7.33
CA ASN A 322 -3.00 1.75 7.01
C ASN A 322 -2.44 2.70 8.09
N GLU A 323 -1.37 2.28 8.73
CA GLU A 323 -0.72 2.97 9.85
C GLU A 323 0.21 4.10 9.35
N ALA A 324 -0.30 5.05 8.55
CA ALA A 324 0.51 6.18 8.10
C ALA A 324 1.19 6.88 9.30
N PHE A 325 0.41 7.05 10.38
CA PHE A 325 0.85 7.45 11.71
C PHE A 325 -0.02 6.74 12.74
N GLY A 326 0.50 6.42 13.90
CA GLY A 326 -0.28 5.84 15.00
C GLY A 326 -1.51 6.71 15.37
N ALA A 327 -1.40 8.03 15.20
CA ALA A 327 -2.47 8.99 15.40
C ALA A 327 -3.70 8.73 14.51
N VAL A 328 -3.49 8.30 13.26
CA VAL A 328 -4.57 7.99 12.31
C VAL A 328 -5.38 6.80 12.80
N VAL A 329 -4.72 5.77 13.32
CA VAL A 329 -5.40 4.60 13.90
C VAL A 329 -6.16 5.00 15.15
N VAL A 330 -5.54 5.76 16.06
CA VAL A 330 -6.19 6.24 17.30
C VAL A 330 -7.47 7.00 16.99
N GLN A 331 -7.41 7.98 16.07
CA GLN A 331 -8.59 8.79 15.76
C GLN A 331 -9.64 7.97 15.01
N SER A 332 -9.23 7.13 14.06
CA SER A 332 -10.18 6.29 13.30
C SER A 332 -10.97 5.35 14.23
N LEU A 333 -10.33 4.78 15.24
CA LEU A 333 -11.02 3.97 16.24
C LEU A 333 -11.99 4.79 17.08
N ARG A 334 -11.63 6.04 17.48
CA ARG A 334 -12.53 6.94 18.20
C ARG A 334 -13.77 7.36 17.38
N ASP A 335 -13.61 7.45 16.06
CA ASP A 335 -14.68 7.87 15.16
C ASP A 335 -15.63 6.71 14.79
N LEU A 336 -15.21 5.47 15.00
CA LEU A 336 -15.95 4.25 14.66
C LEU A 336 -16.63 3.58 15.88
N ASP A 337 -16.42 4.12 17.09
CA ASP A 337 -17.01 3.60 18.35
C ASP A 337 -18.56 3.69 18.39
#